data_8cffb145ae3c2d58e87684de050d7072
#
_entry.id   8cffb145ae3c2d58e87684de050d7072
#
_cell.length_a   1.000
_cell.length_b   1.000
_cell.length_c   1.000
_cell.angle_alpha   90.00
_cell.angle_beta   90.00
_cell.angle_gamma   90.00
#
_symmetry.space_group_name_H-M   'P 1'
#
loop_
_entity.id
_entity.type
_entity.pdbx_description
1 polymer ?
#
loop_
_entity_poly.entity_id
_entity_poly.type
_entity_poly.pdbx_seq_one_letter_code
_entity_poly.pdbx_strand_id
1 'polypeptide(L)' 'METLEKIKTLVETLSVDTTKFYSGNKSAGIRARKISQELKAAAQELRAEILNHNKEN' A
#
# COMPACT_ATOMS: atom_id res chain seq x y z
N MET A 1 7.36 -4.37 -12.63
CA MET A 1 7.75 -3.09 -12.02
C MET A 1 7.75 -3.22 -10.52
N GLU A 2 8.86 -2.88 -9.91
CA GLU A 2 9.10 -3.09 -8.48
C GLU A 2 8.11 -2.33 -7.57
N THR A 3 7.87 -1.06 -7.87
CA THR A 3 6.94 -0.25 -7.08
C THR A 3 5.52 -0.79 -7.13
N LEU A 4 5.09 -1.25 -8.31
CA LEU A 4 3.77 -1.83 -8.47
C LEU A 4 3.64 -3.15 -7.69
N GLU A 5 4.68 -3.98 -7.70
CA GLU A 5 4.69 -5.23 -6.92
C GLU A 5 4.60 -4.95 -5.42
N LYS A 6 5.30 -3.91 -4.96
CA LYS A 6 5.22 -3.46 -3.57
C LYS A 6 3.79 -3.05 -3.20
N ILE A 7 3.13 -2.30 -4.08
CA ILE A 7 1.74 -1.88 -3.87
C ILE A 7 0.81 -3.09 -3.77
N LYS A 8 0.96 -4.06 -4.66
CA LYS A 8 0.16 -5.28 -4.63
C LYS A 8 0.32 -6.03 -3.31
N THR A 9 1.56 -6.17 -2.84
CA THR A 9 1.85 -6.83 -1.57
C THR A 9 1.21 -6.09 -0.40
N LEU A 10 1.31 -4.75 -0.38
CA LEU A 10 0.70 -3.95 0.67
C LEU A 10 -0.82 -4.10 0.68
N VAL A 11 -1.45 -4.14 -0.49
CA VAL A 11 -2.90 -4.33 -0.60
C VAL A 11 -3.32 -5.69 -0.05
N GLU A 12 -2.57 -6.75 -0.37
CA GLU A 12 -2.86 -8.09 0.13
C GLU A 12 -2.79 -8.14 1.65
N THR A 13 -1.73 -7.59 2.23
CA THR A 13 -1.56 -7.55 3.69
C THR A 13 -2.64 -6.70 4.34
N LEU A 14 -2.96 -5.56 3.73
CA LEU A 14 -4.02 -4.67 4.22
C LEU A 14 -5.37 -5.38 4.24
N SER A 15 -5.67 -6.15 3.20
CA SER A 15 -6.92 -6.91 3.10
C SER A 15 -7.06 -7.90 4.25
N VAL A 16 -5.98 -8.64 4.55
CA VAL A 16 -5.96 -9.61 5.66
C VAL A 16 -6.17 -8.91 7.00
N ASP A 17 -5.40 -7.86 7.27
CA ASP A 17 -5.49 -7.15 8.55
C ASP A 17 -6.82 -6.44 8.74
N THR A 18 -7.38 -5.89 7.68
CA THR A 18 -8.70 -5.24 7.73
C THR A 18 -9.78 -6.25 8.10
N THR A 19 -9.74 -7.44 7.48
CA THR A 19 -10.68 -8.52 7.79
C THR A 19 -10.56 -8.95 9.25
N LYS A 20 -9.34 -9.11 9.74
CA LYS A 20 -9.09 -9.47 11.14
C LYS A 20 -9.58 -8.40 12.10
N PHE A 21 -9.38 -7.13 11.74
CA PHE A 21 -9.85 -6.00 12.56
C PHE A 21 -11.36 -6.05 12.75
N TYR A 22 -12.11 -6.21 11.65
CA TYR A 22 -13.57 -6.26 11.73
C TYR A 22 -14.08 -7.52 12.40
N SER A 23 -13.23 -8.53 12.56
CA SER A 23 -13.55 -9.73 13.35
C SER A 23 -13.22 -9.58 14.83
N GLY A 24 -12.71 -8.41 15.24
CA GLY A 24 -12.44 -8.12 16.64
C GLY A 24 -10.97 -8.04 17.04
N ASN A 25 -10.05 -8.19 16.10
CA ASN A 25 -8.62 -8.13 16.40
C ASN A 25 -8.11 -6.68 16.35
N LYS A 26 -7.94 -6.08 17.53
CA LYS A 26 -7.51 -4.68 17.63
C LYS A 26 -6.10 -4.44 17.11
N SER A 27 -5.20 -5.39 17.31
CA SER A 27 -3.81 -5.29 16.79
C SER A 27 -3.79 -5.23 15.28
N ALA A 28 -4.70 -5.95 14.62
CA ALA A 28 -4.81 -5.92 13.18
C ALA A 28 -5.22 -4.53 12.67
N GLY A 29 -6.04 -3.81 13.44
CA GLY A 29 -6.43 -2.44 13.10
C GLY A 29 -5.25 -1.49 13.11
N ILE A 30 -4.36 -1.64 14.08
CA ILE A 30 -3.15 -0.83 14.18
C ILE A 30 -2.25 -1.12 12.96
N ARG A 31 -2.07 -2.39 12.61
CA ARG A 31 -1.27 -2.78 11.44
C ARG A 31 -1.89 -2.27 10.14
N ALA A 32 -3.20 -2.40 9.99
CA ALA A 32 -3.92 -1.92 8.81
C ALA A 32 -3.72 -0.42 8.60
N ARG A 33 -3.79 0.34 9.68
CA ARG A 33 -3.58 1.78 9.63
C ARG A 33 -2.16 2.13 9.18
N LYS A 34 -1.17 1.43 9.71
CA LYS A 34 0.24 1.60 9.32
C LYS A 34 0.46 1.25 7.86
N ILE A 35 -0.12 0.12 7.42
CA ILE A 35 0.00 -0.32 6.02
C ILE A 35 -0.67 0.67 5.08
N SER A 36 -1.78 1.27 5.49
CA SER A 36 -2.46 2.31 4.71
C SER A 36 -1.55 3.52 4.46
N GLN A 37 -0.75 3.91 5.47
CA GLN A 37 0.22 4.98 5.32
C GLN A 37 1.33 4.60 4.34
N GLU A 38 1.81 3.36 4.42
CA GLU A 38 2.83 2.85 3.50
C GLU A 38 2.29 2.77 2.07
N LEU A 39 1.04 2.36 1.91
CA LEU A 39 0.38 2.29 0.60
C LEU A 39 0.27 3.68 -0.02
N LYS A 40 -0.09 4.66 0.77
CA LYS A 40 -0.17 6.04 0.32
C LYS A 40 1.18 6.52 -0.22
N ALA A 41 2.26 6.25 0.54
CA ALA A 41 3.61 6.63 0.13
C ALA A 41 4.02 5.90 -1.15
N ALA A 42 3.73 4.60 -1.26
CA ALA A 42 4.06 3.82 -2.45
C ALA A 42 3.29 4.31 -3.68
N ALA A 43 2.04 4.71 -3.50
CA ALA A 43 1.24 5.26 -4.60
C ALA A 43 1.82 6.59 -5.10
N GLN A 44 2.32 7.44 -4.21
CA GLN A 44 2.98 8.68 -4.59
C GLN A 44 4.28 8.39 -5.36
N GLU A 45 5.03 7.39 -4.92
CA GLU A 45 6.24 6.93 -5.60
C GLU A 45 5.94 6.50 -7.03
N LEU A 46 4.90 5.70 -7.21
CA LEU A 46 4.48 5.23 -8.53
C LEU A 46 4.11 6.41 -9.44
N ARG A 47 3.36 7.35 -8.90
CA ARG A 47 2.97 8.55 -9.65
C ARG A 47 4.19 9.33 -10.12
N ALA A 48 5.20 9.51 -9.25
CA ALA A 48 6.43 10.20 -9.59
C ALA A 48 7.21 9.46 -10.68
N GLU A 49 7.28 8.14 -10.59
CA GLU A 49 7.96 7.32 -11.60
C GLU A 49 7.31 7.46 -12.98
N ILE A 50 5.99 7.45 -13.02
CA ILE A 50 5.23 7.61 -14.27
C ILE A 50 5.46 8.99 -14.87
N LEU A 51 5.44 10.03 -14.04
CA LEU A 51 5.69 11.40 -14.49
C LEU A 51 7.10 11.56 -15.04
N ASN A 52 8.09 10.97 -14.37
CA ASN A 52 9.48 11.03 -14.82
C ASN A 52 9.68 10.27 -16.13
N HIS A 53 9.03 9.13 -16.29
CA HIS A 53 9.10 8.37 -17.52
C HIS A 53 8.55 9.18 -18.71
N ASN A 54 7.41 9.84 -18.50
CA ASN A 54 6.79 10.67 -19.54
C ASN A 54 7.68 11.85 -19.93
N LYS A 55 8.41 12.43 -18.98
CA LYS A 55 9.34 13.54 -19.25
C LYS A 55 10.54 13.11 -20.08
N GLU A 56 10.98 11.88 -19.93
CA GLU A 56 12.12 11.33 -20.65
C GLU A 56 11.77 10.96 -22.10
N ASN A 57 10.51 10.75 -22.36
CA ASN A 57 10.02 10.44 -23.69
C ASN A 57 9.61 11.70 -24.44
#